data_4201879458612d607122a9fdd35d46a9
#
_entry.id   4201879458612d607122a9fdd35d46a9
#
_cell.length_a   1.000
_cell.length_b   1.000
_cell.length_c   1.000
_cell.angle_alpha   90.00
_cell.angle_beta   90.00
_cell.angle_gamma   90.00
#
_symmetry.space_group_name_H-M   'P 1'
#
loop_
_entity.id
_entity.type
_entity.pdbx_description
1 polymer ?
#
loop_
_entity_poly.entity_id
_entity_poly.type
_entity_poly.pdbx_seq_one_letter_code
_entity_poly.pdbx_strand_id
1 'polypeptide(L)'
;MIDLSLEDIEFIKILATSDATILQAGMNDATKKRLDDRVGVILREYYHENTRNTGTECTDQLLKFGITEDNGKAAIACARRLGIDIS
;
A
#
# COMPACT_ATOMS: atom_id res chain seq x y z
N MET A 1 6.30 11.72 8.91
CA MET A 1 6.53 10.92 7.69
C MET A 1 6.94 9.50 8.02
N ILE A 2 6.56 8.53 7.21
CA ILE A 2 6.84 7.13 7.45
C ILE A 2 8.13 6.75 6.72
N ASP A 3 9.04 6.07 7.43
CA ASP A 3 10.22 5.49 6.80
C ASP A 3 9.81 4.28 5.97
N LEU A 4 10.05 4.35 4.67
CA LEU A 4 9.74 3.25 3.76
C LEU A 4 10.92 2.29 3.70
N SER A 5 10.67 1.00 3.97
CA SER A 5 11.67 -0.04 3.77
C SER A 5 11.47 -0.69 2.41
N LEU A 6 12.52 -1.35 1.90
CA LEU A 6 12.41 -2.09 0.64
C LEU A 6 11.35 -3.18 0.71
N GLU A 7 11.18 -3.81 1.88
CA GLU A 7 10.14 -4.83 2.06
C GLU A 7 8.75 -4.24 1.93
N ASP A 8 8.52 -3.04 2.48
CA ASP A 8 7.24 -2.34 2.36
C ASP A 8 6.94 -2.02 0.89
N ILE A 9 7.94 -1.53 0.17
CA ILE A 9 7.82 -1.20 -1.25
C ILE A 9 7.51 -2.45 -2.07
N GLU A 10 8.21 -3.55 -1.83
CA GLU A 10 7.96 -4.80 -2.53
C GLU A 10 6.55 -5.31 -2.25
N PHE A 11 6.08 -5.20 -1.01
CA PHE A 11 4.72 -5.61 -0.65
C PHE A 11 3.69 -4.79 -1.41
N ILE A 12 3.89 -3.46 -1.50
CA ILE A 12 2.98 -2.60 -2.25
C ILE A 12 2.96 -2.99 -3.74
N LYS A 13 4.11 -3.31 -4.31
CA LYS A 13 4.18 -3.79 -5.69
C LYS A 13 3.42 -5.11 -5.88
N ILE A 14 3.52 -6.01 -4.92
CA ILE A 14 2.76 -7.27 -4.95
C ILE A 14 1.26 -6.99 -4.89
N LEU A 15 0.82 -6.10 -3.99
CA LEU A 15 -0.58 -5.72 -3.91
C LEU A 15 -1.09 -5.14 -5.24
N ALA A 16 -0.26 -4.34 -5.90
CA ALA A 16 -0.62 -3.68 -7.15
C ALA A 16 -0.78 -4.64 -8.32
N THR A 17 -0.11 -5.80 -8.27
CA THR A 17 -0.04 -6.73 -9.41
C THR A 17 -0.70 -8.08 -9.15
N SER A 18 -1.20 -8.33 -7.95
CA SER A 18 -1.75 -9.63 -7.55
C SER A 18 -3.25 -9.56 -7.31
N ASP A 19 -3.89 -10.72 -7.41
CA ASP A 19 -5.31 -10.87 -7.08
C ASP A 19 -5.48 -10.97 -5.56
N ALA A 20 -6.40 -10.19 -5.00
CA ALA A 20 -6.63 -10.16 -3.55
C ALA A 20 -7.06 -11.52 -3.00
N THR A 21 -7.85 -12.27 -3.75
CA THR A 21 -8.31 -13.61 -3.33
C THR A 21 -7.13 -14.57 -3.19
N ILE A 22 -6.20 -14.52 -4.13
CA ILE A 22 -5.00 -15.37 -4.11
C ILE A 22 -4.11 -14.96 -2.93
N LEU A 23 -3.91 -13.67 -2.72
CA LEU A 23 -3.09 -13.17 -1.61
C LEU A 23 -3.70 -13.58 -0.26
N GLN A 24 -5.01 -13.44 -0.11
CA GLN A 24 -5.68 -13.79 1.13
C GLN A 24 -5.53 -15.28 1.45
N ALA A 25 -5.63 -16.14 0.46
CA ALA A 25 -5.49 -17.58 0.64
C ALA A 25 -4.09 -17.98 1.12
N GLY A 26 -3.06 -17.26 0.70
CA GLY A 26 -1.67 -17.54 1.08
C GLY A 26 -1.13 -16.73 2.25
N MET A 27 -1.95 -15.86 2.83
CA MET A 27 -1.49 -14.92 3.86
C MET A 27 -1.51 -15.56 5.24
N ASN A 28 -0.37 -15.50 5.95
CA ASN A 28 -0.30 -15.93 7.33
C ASN A 28 -0.50 -14.72 8.26
N ASP A 29 -0.58 -14.98 9.58
CA ASP A 29 -0.83 -13.94 10.58
C ASP A 29 0.26 -12.87 10.62
N ALA A 30 1.52 -13.28 10.47
CA ALA A 30 2.64 -12.34 10.45
C ALA A 30 2.58 -11.39 9.25
N THR A 31 2.24 -11.92 8.09
CA THR A 31 2.08 -11.13 6.87
C THR A 31 0.90 -10.17 7.00
N LYS A 32 -0.21 -10.64 7.55
CA LYS A 32 -1.38 -9.81 7.77
C LYS A 32 -1.09 -8.67 8.74
N LYS A 33 -0.37 -8.96 9.81
CA LYS A 33 0.03 -7.94 10.78
C LYS A 33 0.90 -6.88 10.12
N ARG A 34 1.86 -7.28 9.30
CA ARG A 34 2.70 -6.35 8.56
C ARG A 34 1.87 -5.48 7.62
N LEU A 35 0.89 -6.09 6.94
CA LEU A 35 -0.03 -5.35 6.07
C LEU A 35 -0.78 -4.29 6.86
N ASP A 36 -1.33 -4.64 8.04
CA ASP A 36 -2.07 -3.71 8.87
C ASP A 36 -1.19 -2.60 9.45
N ASP A 37 -0.02 -2.97 9.99
CA ASP A 37 0.81 -2.06 10.79
C ASP A 37 1.69 -1.14 9.96
N ARG A 38 2.09 -1.58 8.76
CA ARG A 38 3.03 -0.84 7.93
C ARG A 38 2.43 -0.42 6.60
N VAL A 39 2.06 -1.38 5.79
CA VAL A 39 1.62 -1.11 4.42
C VAL A 39 0.29 -0.35 4.41
N GLY A 40 -0.63 -0.72 5.28
CA GLY A 40 -1.90 -0.03 5.41
C GLY A 40 -1.73 1.43 5.80
N VAL A 41 -0.78 1.72 6.70
CA VAL A 41 -0.49 3.09 7.12
C VAL A 41 0.10 3.90 5.96
N ILE A 42 1.04 3.31 5.22
CA ILE A 42 1.64 3.96 4.05
C ILE A 42 0.57 4.26 2.99
N LEU A 43 -0.29 3.31 2.70
CA LEU A 43 -1.33 3.47 1.69
C LEU A 43 -2.38 4.51 2.12
N ARG A 44 -2.72 4.58 3.40
CA ARG A 44 -3.61 5.62 3.90
C ARG A 44 -3.02 7.02 3.72
N GLU A 45 -1.73 7.17 4.04
CA GLU A 45 -1.05 8.45 3.84
C GLU A 45 -1.01 8.85 2.36
N TYR A 46 -0.67 7.92 1.51
CA TYR A 46 -0.68 8.12 0.06
C TYR A 46 -2.06 8.52 -0.44
N TYR A 47 -3.10 7.82 0.00
CA TYR A 47 -4.47 8.11 -0.38
C TYR A 47 -4.87 9.53 0.04
N HIS A 48 -4.55 9.93 1.28
CA HIS A 48 -4.87 11.26 1.79
C HIS A 48 -4.17 12.36 1.01
N GLU A 49 -2.91 12.18 0.67
CA GLU A 49 -2.18 13.15 -0.14
C GLU A 49 -2.83 13.37 -1.51
N ASN A 50 -3.28 12.29 -2.13
CA ASN A 50 -3.82 12.35 -3.49
C ASN A 50 -5.29 12.78 -3.55
N THR A 51 -6.07 12.53 -2.49
CA THR A 51 -7.49 12.89 -2.48
C THR A 51 -7.76 14.23 -1.80
N ARG A 52 -6.94 14.62 -0.82
CA ARG A 52 -7.13 15.86 -0.07
C ARG A 52 -6.11 16.93 -0.43
N ASN A 53 -5.17 16.60 -1.27
CA ASN A 53 -4.12 17.51 -1.73
C ASN A 53 -3.36 18.17 -0.56
N THR A 54 -3.06 17.38 0.47
CA THR A 54 -2.42 17.88 1.70
C THR A 54 -0.90 17.84 1.67
N GLY A 55 -0.30 17.24 0.64
CA GLY A 55 1.14 17.13 0.47
C GLY A 55 1.49 16.11 -0.58
N THR A 56 2.78 15.97 -0.89
CA THR A 56 3.26 15.04 -1.91
C THR A 56 4.39 14.15 -1.44
N GLU A 57 4.70 14.19 -0.13
CA GLU A 57 5.90 13.53 0.40
C GLU A 57 5.86 12.01 0.23
N CYS A 58 4.77 11.39 0.63
CA CYS A 58 4.60 9.94 0.47
C CYS A 58 4.52 9.57 -1.02
N THR A 59 3.78 10.35 -1.79
CA THR A 59 3.66 10.15 -3.24
C THR A 59 5.03 10.22 -3.92
N ASP A 60 5.82 11.22 -3.60
CA ASP A 60 7.15 11.40 -4.19
C ASP A 60 8.08 10.25 -3.84
N GLN A 61 8.03 9.77 -2.60
CA GLN A 61 8.85 8.63 -2.18
C GLN A 61 8.45 7.35 -2.91
N LEU A 62 7.17 7.08 -3.03
CA LEU A 62 6.70 5.91 -3.75
C LEU A 62 7.11 5.96 -5.22
N LEU A 63 7.05 7.14 -5.84
CA LEU A 63 7.50 7.31 -7.22
C LEU A 63 8.99 7.01 -7.37
N LYS A 64 9.82 7.42 -6.41
CA LYS A 64 11.25 7.13 -6.43
C LYS A 64 11.54 5.63 -6.44
N PHE A 65 10.67 4.83 -5.82
CA PHE A 65 10.82 3.39 -5.78
C PHE A 65 10.06 2.67 -6.91
N GLY A 66 9.54 3.42 -7.87
CA GLY A 66 8.90 2.85 -9.04
C GLY A 66 7.42 2.54 -8.89
N ILE A 67 6.77 3.02 -7.84
CA ILE A 67 5.34 2.86 -7.66
C ILE A 67 4.63 4.04 -8.32
N THR A 68 4.05 3.79 -9.48
CA THR A 68 3.31 4.79 -10.24
C THR A 68 1.95 5.07 -9.59
N GLU A 69 1.27 6.11 -10.07
CA GLU A 69 -0.09 6.42 -9.60
C GLU A 69 -1.05 5.26 -9.82
N ASP A 70 -0.98 4.61 -10.97
CA ASP A 70 -1.82 3.45 -11.26
C ASP A 70 -1.53 2.29 -10.32
N ASN A 71 -0.26 2.02 -10.03
CA ASN A 71 0.13 0.99 -9.08
C ASN A 71 -0.33 1.33 -7.67
N GLY A 72 -0.24 2.58 -7.27
CA GLY A 72 -0.71 3.03 -5.97
C GLY A 72 -2.22 2.81 -5.82
N LYS A 73 -3.00 3.18 -6.81
CA LYS A 73 -4.45 2.96 -6.82
C LYS A 73 -4.80 1.47 -6.79
N ALA A 74 -4.09 0.67 -7.56
CA ALA A 74 -4.32 -0.78 -7.59
C ALA A 74 -3.99 -1.42 -6.24
N ALA A 75 -2.90 -1.00 -5.60
CA ALA A 75 -2.52 -1.48 -4.28
C ALA A 75 -3.58 -1.13 -3.22
N ILE A 76 -4.11 0.09 -3.26
CA ILE A 76 -5.18 0.52 -2.36
C ILE A 76 -6.43 -0.34 -2.56
N ALA A 77 -6.84 -0.57 -3.80
CA ALA A 77 -8.00 -1.39 -4.10
C ALA A 77 -7.83 -2.82 -3.58
N CYS A 78 -6.65 -3.40 -3.78
CA CYS A 78 -6.33 -4.74 -3.29
C CYS A 78 -6.34 -4.78 -1.75
N ALA A 79 -5.72 -3.82 -1.10
CA ALA A 79 -5.68 -3.75 0.36
C ALA A 79 -7.09 -3.64 0.96
N ARG A 80 -7.96 -2.85 0.35
CA ARG A 80 -9.36 -2.73 0.79
C ARG A 80 -10.09 -4.07 0.72
N ARG A 81 -9.84 -4.84 -0.34
CA ARG A 81 -10.42 -6.18 -0.48
C ARG A 81 -9.90 -7.14 0.57
N LEU A 82 -8.67 -6.93 1.05
CA LEU A 82 -8.07 -7.72 2.12
C LEU A 82 -8.56 -7.30 3.50
N GLY A 83 -9.42 -6.29 3.59
CA GLY A 83 -10.01 -5.84 4.84
C GLY A 83 -9.27 -4.68 5.52
N ILE A 84 -8.33 -4.05 4.82
CA ILE A 84 -7.61 -2.89 5.36
C ILE A 84 -8.45 -1.64 5.15
N ASP A 85 -8.64 -0.88 6.21
CA ASP A 85 -9.39 0.37 6.16
C ASP A 85 -8.50 1.49 5.59
N ILE A 86 -8.79 1.88 4.36
CA ILE A 86 -8.12 2.99 3.69
C ILE A 86 -9.18 3.99 3.29
N SER A 87 -9.31 5.03 4.09
CA SER A 87 -10.34 6.05 3.90
C SER A 87 -9.77 7.46 4.12
#